data_bb236cea4f42acf87ca3a64799e0dbf0
#
_entry.id   bb236cea4f42acf87ca3a64799e0dbf0
#
_cell.length_a   1.000
_cell.length_b   1.000
_cell.length_c   1.000
_cell.angle_alpha   90.00
_cell.angle_beta   90.00
_cell.angle_gamma   90.00
#
_symmetry.space_group_name_H-M   'P 1'
#
loop_
_entity.id
_entity.type
_entity.pdbx_description
1 polymer ?
#
loop_
_entity_poly.entity_id
_entity_poly.type
_entity_poly.pdbx_seq_one_letter_code
_entity_poly.pdbx_strand_id
1 'polypeptide(L)'
;ARSISSRTKLVVLSHASNVVGTLCPIEDVGRLAEEHGLLFCVDAAQTAGACRIDFRSTRIDLLAFTGHKSLYGPQGTGGLCIGERARGRLRPLNYGGTGSDSDSDVQPEFLPDRFEAGTLNAVGLAGLAAGIASVETRGIAEIREHERSLTARLIAGLEEIPRVRVLGTR
;
A
#
# COMPACT_ATOMS: atom_id res chain seq x y z
N ALA A 1 10.36 12.08 -15.05
CA ALA A 1 11.52 12.99 -15.02
C ALA A 1 11.18 14.45 -15.39
N ARG A 2 10.45 14.72 -16.51
CA ARG A 2 10.21 16.11 -16.97
C ARG A 2 9.47 17.03 -15.97
N SER A 3 8.68 16.46 -15.05
CA SER A 3 7.90 17.22 -14.06
C SER A 3 8.65 17.43 -12.73
N ILE A 4 9.83 16.84 -12.57
CA ILE A 4 10.64 17.01 -11.36
C ILE A 4 11.32 18.37 -11.38
N SER A 5 11.24 19.12 -10.28
CA SER A 5 11.85 20.41 -10.08
C SER A 5 12.50 20.51 -8.70
N SER A 6 13.20 21.62 -8.40
CA SER A 6 13.78 21.87 -7.07
C SER A 6 12.74 21.94 -5.94
N ARG A 7 11.47 22.11 -6.25
CA ARG A 7 10.36 22.12 -5.29
C ARG A 7 9.76 20.73 -5.05
N THR A 8 10.08 19.73 -5.88
CA THR A 8 9.57 18.37 -5.73
C THR A 8 10.19 17.74 -4.48
N LYS A 9 9.38 17.15 -3.60
CA LYS A 9 9.82 16.50 -2.35
C LYS A 9 9.39 15.05 -2.25
N LEU A 10 8.31 14.70 -2.93
CA LEU A 10 7.66 13.40 -2.82
C LEU A 10 7.09 13.00 -4.18
N VAL A 11 7.26 11.73 -4.51
CA VAL A 11 6.54 11.05 -5.60
C VAL A 11 5.51 10.12 -4.96
N VAL A 12 4.25 10.23 -5.38
CA VAL A 12 3.18 9.32 -4.93
C VAL A 12 2.67 8.56 -6.15
N LEU A 13 2.56 7.23 -6.04
CA LEU A 13 2.11 6.38 -7.13
C LEU A 13 1.21 5.26 -6.61
N SER A 14 0.04 5.10 -7.20
CA SER A 14 -0.75 3.87 -7.01
C SER A 14 -0.10 2.71 -7.73
N HIS A 15 0.12 1.60 -7.02
CA HIS A 15 0.77 0.41 -7.59
C HIS A 15 -0.09 -0.28 -8.65
N ALA A 16 -1.41 -0.25 -8.49
CA ALA A 16 -2.34 -0.76 -9.49
C ALA A 16 -3.59 0.09 -9.62
N SER A 17 -4.12 0.15 -10.83
CA SER A 17 -5.43 0.75 -11.11
C SER A 17 -6.55 -0.14 -10.57
N ASN A 18 -7.48 0.45 -9.81
CA ASN A 18 -8.69 -0.24 -9.38
C ASN A 18 -9.76 -0.38 -10.49
N VAL A 19 -9.55 0.24 -11.64
CA VAL A 19 -10.50 0.25 -12.76
C VAL A 19 -10.10 -0.73 -13.84
N VAL A 20 -8.85 -0.69 -14.28
CA VAL A 20 -8.34 -1.47 -15.43
C VAL A 20 -7.25 -2.48 -15.05
N GLY A 21 -6.91 -2.60 -13.76
CA GLY A 21 -5.94 -3.59 -13.28
C GLY A 21 -4.48 -3.36 -13.68
N THR A 22 -4.18 -2.28 -14.39
CA THR A 22 -2.81 -1.98 -14.82
C THR A 22 -1.89 -1.82 -13.61
N LEU A 23 -0.77 -2.57 -13.61
CA LEU A 23 0.31 -2.40 -12.65
C LEU A 23 1.26 -1.29 -13.09
N CYS A 24 1.64 -0.41 -12.16
CA CYS A 24 2.64 0.62 -12.37
C CYS A 24 4.04 0.11 -12.02
N PRO A 25 5.09 0.52 -12.75
CA PRO A 25 6.45 0.05 -12.54
C PRO A 25 7.09 0.75 -11.32
N ILE A 26 6.74 0.30 -10.12
CA ILE A 26 7.19 0.92 -8.87
C ILE A 26 8.71 0.85 -8.67
N GLU A 27 9.36 -0.20 -9.19
CA GLU A 27 10.82 -0.34 -9.15
C GLU A 27 11.54 0.76 -9.94
N ASP A 28 11.05 1.08 -11.13
CA ASP A 28 11.63 2.11 -11.99
C ASP A 28 11.40 3.51 -11.39
N VAL A 29 10.21 3.74 -10.86
CA VAL A 29 9.87 5.02 -10.22
C VAL A 29 10.63 5.19 -8.91
N GLY A 30 10.83 4.12 -8.14
CA GLY A 30 11.63 4.13 -6.92
C GLY A 30 13.10 4.50 -7.19
N ARG A 31 13.71 3.93 -8.25
CA ARG A 31 15.06 4.33 -8.69
C ARG A 31 15.11 5.81 -9.06
N LEU A 32 14.16 6.27 -9.86
CA LEU A 32 14.09 7.67 -10.26
C LEU A 32 13.95 8.61 -9.05
N ALA A 33 13.11 8.25 -8.09
CA ALA A 33 12.93 9.04 -6.87
C ALA A 33 14.23 9.12 -6.05
N GLU A 34 14.93 7.98 -5.89
CA GLU A 34 16.22 7.91 -5.20
C GLU A 34 17.30 8.76 -5.88
N GLU A 35 17.45 8.66 -7.21
CA GLU A 35 18.39 9.44 -8.01
C GLU A 35 18.20 10.96 -7.84
N HIS A 36 16.98 11.40 -7.57
CA HIS A 36 16.62 12.81 -7.38
C HIS A 36 16.49 13.21 -5.90
N GLY A 37 16.84 12.32 -4.96
CA GLY A 37 16.75 12.59 -3.52
C GLY A 37 15.31 12.79 -2.99
N LEU A 38 14.31 12.29 -3.73
CA LEU A 38 12.89 12.41 -3.40
C LEU A 38 12.45 11.28 -2.49
N LEU A 39 11.42 11.52 -1.69
CA LEU A 39 10.68 10.45 -1.02
C LEU A 39 9.76 9.75 -2.04
N PHE A 40 9.58 8.45 -1.86
CA PHE A 40 8.67 7.66 -2.69
C PHE A 40 7.59 7.00 -1.84
N CYS A 41 6.35 7.33 -2.14
CA CYS A 41 5.16 6.78 -1.52
C CYS A 41 4.40 5.90 -2.52
N VAL A 42 4.13 4.67 -2.12
CA VAL A 42 3.33 3.72 -2.92
C VAL A 42 1.99 3.50 -2.23
N ASP A 43 0.91 3.73 -2.96
CA ASP A 43 -0.42 3.27 -2.59
C ASP A 43 -0.61 1.84 -3.07
N ALA A 44 -0.54 0.90 -2.14
CA ALA A 44 -0.69 -0.53 -2.36
C ALA A 44 -2.11 -1.04 -2.04
N ALA A 45 -3.11 -0.16 -1.99
CA ALA A 45 -4.48 -0.55 -1.62
C ALA A 45 -5.07 -1.65 -2.51
N GLN A 46 -4.60 -1.80 -3.76
CA GLN A 46 -5.03 -2.85 -4.67
C GLN A 46 -4.10 -4.07 -4.70
N THR A 47 -2.90 -3.97 -4.13
CA THR A 47 -1.84 -4.96 -4.39
C THR A 47 -1.25 -5.59 -3.13
N ALA A 48 -1.40 -4.96 -1.97
CA ALA A 48 -1.02 -5.57 -0.69
C ALA A 48 -1.81 -6.88 -0.47
N GLY A 49 -1.11 -7.99 -0.32
CA GLY A 49 -1.69 -9.33 -0.21
C GLY A 49 -1.90 -10.07 -1.55
N ALA A 50 -1.90 -9.36 -2.70
CA ALA A 50 -2.08 -9.94 -4.03
C ALA A 50 -0.81 -9.91 -4.90
N CYS A 51 0.09 -8.96 -4.65
CA CYS A 51 1.35 -8.83 -5.38
C CYS A 51 2.51 -8.78 -4.39
N ARG A 52 3.63 -9.37 -4.78
CA ARG A 52 4.85 -9.22 -4.00
C ARG A 52 5.35 -7.79 -4.10
N ILE A 53 5.54 -7.15 -2.96
CA ILE A 53 6.15 -5.82 -2.84
C ILE A 53 7.32 -5.96 -1.87
N ASP A 54 8.52 -5.67 -2.35
CA ASP A 54 9.70 -5.62 -1.49
C ASP A 54 10.03 -4.16 -1.22
N PHE A 55 9.75 -3.72 0.00
CA PHE A 55 9.88 -2.34 0.44
C PHE A 55 11.31 -1.79 0.24
N ARG A 56 12.33 -2.63 0.46
CA ARG A 56 13.73 -2.21 0.38
C ARG A 56 14.24 -2.18 -1.06
N SER A 57 14.06 -3.27 -1.79
CA SER A 57 14.55 -3.36 -3.17
C SER A 57 13.85 -2.39 -4.12
N THR A 58 12.58 -2.06 -3.81
CA THR A 58 11.78 -1.07 -4.56
C THR A 58 12.06 0.38 -4.13
N ARG A 59 12.89 0.61 -3.10
CA ARG A 59 13.24 1.93 -2.58
C ARG A 59 12.03 2.75 -2.12
N ILE A 60 11.03 2.08 -1.58
CA ILE A 60 9.84 2.71 -1.03
C ILE A 60 10.19 3.36 0.31
N ASP A 61 9.78 4.59 0.51
CA ASP A 61 9.88 5.29 1.78
C ASP A 61 8.58 5.24 2.58
N LEU A 62 7.45 5.17 1.87
CA LEU A 62 6.10 5.13 2.44
C LEU A 62 5.26 4.12 1.66
N LEU A 63 4.65 3.16 2.36
CA LEU A 63 3.72 2.21 1.76
C LEU A 63 2.39 2.28 2.48
N ALA A 64 1.37 2.80 1.81
CA ALA A 64 0.01 2.82 2.30
C ALA A 64 -0.76 1.59 1.82
N PHE A 65 -1.53 0.96 2.70
CA PHE A 65 -2.36 -0.18 2.34
C PHE A 65 -3.68 -0.19 3.10
N THR A 66 -4.67 -0.87 2.54
CA THR A 66 -5.96 -1.11 3.20
C THR A 66 -6.09 -2.59 3.61
N GLY A 67 -6.67 -2.83 4.77
CA GLY A 67 -6.81 -4.18 5.29
C GLY A 67 -7.97 -4.99 4.69
N HIS A 68 -9.02 -4.32 4.23
CA HIS A 68 -10.28 -4.97 3.81
C HIS A 68 -10.33 -5.47 2.36
N LYS A 69 -9.19 -5.51 1.66
CA LYS A 69 -9.07 -6.08 0.31
C LYS A 69 -8.30 -7.40 0.36
N SER A 70 -7.25 -7.55 -0.40
CA SER A 70 -6.49 -8.81 -0.51
C SER A 70 -5.72 -9.24 0.75
N LEU A 71 -5.78 -8.44 1.82
CA LEU A 71 -5.31 -8.84 3.15
C LEU A 71 -6.41 -9.49 4.01
N TYR A 72 -7.65 -9.60 3.50
CA TYR A 72 -8.80 -10.26 4.15
C TYR A 72 -9.16 -9.75 5.55
N GLY A 73 -8.72 -8.54 5.89
CA GLY A 73 -9.06 -7.89 7.15
C GLY A 73 -10.43 -7.19 7.10
N PRO A 74 -10.95 -6.76 8.26
CA PRO A 74 -12.19 -6.00 8.35
C PRO A 74 -12.09 -4.61 7.73
N GLN A 75 -13.23 -4.03 7.40
CA GLN A 75 -13.33 -2.61 7.03
C GLN A 75 -12.82 -1.71 8.17
N GLY A 76 -12.31 -0.53 7.82
CA GLY A 76 -11.73 0.40 8.80
C GLY A 76 -10.36 -0.01 9.31
N THR A 77 -9.69 -0.94 8.62
CA THR A 77 -8.30 -1.33 8.89
C THR A 77 -7.39 -1.00 7.72
N GLY A 78 -6.13 -0.77 8.02
CA GLY A 78 -5.07 -0.47 7.06
C GLY A 78 -3.83 0.01 7.79
N GLY A 79 -2.85 0.47 7.05
CA GLY A 79 -1.62 0.97 7.66
C GLY A 79 -0.76 1.77 6.70
N LEU A 80 0.22 2.42 7.29
CA LEU A 80 1.30 3.12 6.60
C LEU A 80 2.64 2.60 7.12
N CYS A 81 3.38 1.89 6.27
CA CYS A 81 4.76 1.56 6.58
C CYS A 81 5.64 2.77 6.31
N ILE A 82 6.50 3.13 7.27
CA ILE A 82 7.37 4.31 7.21
C ILE A 82 8.83 3.86 7.25
N GLY A 83 9.55 4.14 6.17
CA GLY A 83 10.99 3.87 6.06
C GLY A 83 11.84 4.91 6.78
N GLU A 84 13.08 4.56 7.07
CA GLU A 84 14.02 5.41 7.80
C GLU A 84 14.20 6.81 7.18
N ARG A 85 14.28 6.90 5.85
CA ARG A 85 14.42 8.18 5.14
C ARG A 85 13.24 9.13 5.35
N ALA A 86 12.03 8.58 5.60
CA ALA A 86 10.81 9.35 5.78
C ALA A 86 10.56 9.72 7.26
N ARG A 87 11.07 8.93 8.22
CA ARG A 87 10.73 9.02 9.64
C ARG A 87 10.86 10.44 10.21
N GLY A 88 11.98 11.12 9.96
CA GLY A 88 12.22 12.48 10.46
C GLY A 88 11.64 13.60 9.58
N ARG A 89 11.04 13.27 8.42
CA ARG A 89 10.56 14.25 7.42
C ARG A 89 9.04 14.40 7.43
N LEU A 90 8.35 13.56 8.18
CA LEU A 90 6.90 13.58 8.33
C LEU A 90 6.49 14.29 9.61
N ARG A 91 5.29 14.87 9.58
CA ARG A 91 4.62 15.43 10.75
C ARG A 91 3.25 14.78 10.91
N PRO A 92 2.79 14.51 12.13
CA PRO A 92 1.41 14.11 12.35
C PRO A 92 0.45 15.13 11.75
N LEU A 93 -0.63 14.67 11.17
CA LEU A 93 -1.74 15.51 10.72
C LEU A 93 -2.79 15.64 11.83
N ASN A 94 -3.02 14.53 12.55
CA ASN A 94 -3.93 14.48 13.67
C ASN A 94 -3.12 14.36 14.97
N TYR A 95 -3.56 15.06 15.99
CA TYR A 95 -3.01 15.03 17.34
C TYR A 95 -4.10 14.61 18.31
N GLY A 96 -3.72 13.89 19.36
CA GLY A 96 -4.65 13.45 20.38
C GLY A 96 -4.05 12.41 21.31
N GLY A 97 -4.82 11.94 22.27
CA GLY A 97 -4.35 10.91 23.19
C GLY A 97 -3.91 9.65 22.47
N THR A 98 -2.73 9.14 22.82
CA THR A 98 -2.13 7.94 22.22
C THR A 98 -2.24 6.71 23.13
N GLY A 99 -2.61 6.91 24.41
CA GLY A 99 -2.68 5.86 25.42
C GLY A 99 -1.32 5.46 26.03
N SER A 100 -0.21 5.96 25.49
CA SER A 100 1.14 5.63 25.96
C SER A 100 1.81 6.76 26.78
N ASP A 101 1.51 8.02 26.48
CA ASP A 101 2.07 9.20 27.14
C ASP A 101 0.96 10.23 27.39
N SER A 102 -0.06 9.79 28.13
CA SER A 102 -1.29 10.56 28.33
C SER A 102 -1.11 11.79 29.24
N ASP A 103 -0.01 11.86 29.98
CA ASP A 103 0.30 12.97 30.87
C ASP A 103 1.05 14.12 30.17
N SER A 104 1.41 13.91 28.90
CA SER A 104 2.12 14.88 28.06
C SER A 104 1.18 15.68 27.18
N ASP A 105 1.36 17.00 27.13
CA ASP A 105 0.67 17.88 26.18
C ASP A 105 1.27 17.84 24.77
N VAL A 106 2.33 17.05 24.58
CA VAL A 106 3.06 16.93 23.31
C VAL A 106 2.89 15.53 22.74
N GLN A 107 2.63 15.44 21.43
CA GLN A 107 2.55 14.16 20.74
C GLN A 107 3.88 13.40 20.86
N PRO A 108 3.87 12.09 21.17
CA PRO A 108 5.08 11.29 21.24
C PRO A 108 5.94 11.33 19.97
N GLU A 109 7.25 11.23 20.13
CA GLU A 109 8.19 11.22 19.00
C GLU A 109 8.46 9.81 18.47
N PHE A 110 8.14 8.76 19.25
CA PHE A 110 8.37 7.37 18.86
C PHE A 110 7.23 6.79 18.05
N LEU A 111 7.55 5.80 17.19
CA LEU A 111 6.57 5.07 16.39
C LEU A 111 6.06 3.84 17.17
N PRO A 112 4.80 3.47 16.96
CA PRO A 112 3.81 4.04 16.04
C PRO A 112 3.07 5.26 16.59
N ASP A 113 3.14 5.56 17.89
CA ASP A 113 2.33 6.51 18.65
C ASP A 113 2.38 7.93 18.09
N ARG A 114 3.51 8.31 17.49
CA ARG A 114 3.65 9.62 16.83
C ARG A 114 2.56 9.90 15.80
N PHE A 115 2.08 8.86 15.11
CA PHE A 115 1.08 8.98 14.04
C PHE A 115 -0.28 8.35 14.38
N GLU A 116 -0.40 7.83 15.60
CA GLU A 116 -1.64 7.26 16.11
C GLU A 116 -2.31 8.25 17.07
N ALA A 117 -3.52 8.68 16.78
CA ALA A 117 -4.30 9.58 17.62
C ALA A 117 -5.66 8.95 17.96
N GLY A 118 -5.96 8.89 19.23
CA GLY A 118 -7.19 8.29 19.77
C GLY A 118 -7.06 6.78 20.01
N THR A 119 -8.17 6.16 20.38
CA THR A 119 -8.23 4.72 20.69
C THR A 119 -8.18 3.91 19.40
N LEU A 120 -7.21 3.01 19.31
CA LEU A 120 -7.04 2.13 18.15
C LEU A 120 -8.20 1.14 18.03
N ASN A 121 -8.53 0.78 16.78
CA ASN A 121 -9.48 -0.29 16.46
C ASN A 121 -8.86 -1.68 16.73
N ALA A 122 -8.66 -2.03 17.99
CA ALA A 122 -8.00 -3.27 18.39
C ALA A 122 -8.69 -4.52 17.83
N VAL A 123 -10.03 -4.54 17.78
CA VAL A 123 -10.81 -5.65 17.23
C VAL A 123 -10.55 -5.80 15.73
N GLY A 124 -10.60 -4.69 14.99
CA GLY A 124 -10.29 -4.69 13.56
C GLY A 124 -8.85 -5.10 13.28
N LEU A 125 -7.89 -4.63 14.08
CA LEU A 125 -6.47 -5.01 13.94
C LEU A 125 -6.23 -6.49 14.21
N ALA A 126 -6.92 -7.09 15.20
CA ALA A 126 -6.87 -8.54 15.43
C ALA A 126 -7.41 -9.32 14.22
N GLY A 127 -8.51 -8.86 13.63
CA GLY A 127 -9.05 -9.44 12.39
C GLY A 127 -8.10 -9.29 11.19
N LEU A 128 -7.46 -8.13 11.05
CA LEU A 128 -6.45 -7.91 10.02
C LEU A 128 -5.24 -8.84 10.20
N ALA A 129 -4.76 -9.02 11.43
CA ALA A 129 -3.67 -9.94 11.73
C ALA A 129 -4.01 -11.39 11.31
N ALA A 130 -5.23 -11.85 11.57
CA ALA A 130 -5.70 -13.16 11.12
C ALA A 130 -5.77 -13.26 9.59
N GLY A 131 -6.22 -12.20 8.90
CA GLY A 131 -6.22 -12.12 7.44
C GLY A 131 -4.81 -12.19 6.85
N ILE A 132 -3.86 -11.44 7.39
CA ILE A 132 -2.46 -11.48 6.99
C ILE A 132 -1.86 -12.88 7.19
N ALA A 133 -2.09 -13.50 8.34
CA ALA A 133 -1.63 -14.87 8.61
C ALA A 133 -2.18 -15.89 7.59
N SER A 134 -3.42 -15.72 7.15
CA SER A 134 -4.01 -16.56 6.09
C SER A 134 -3.30 -16.36 4.75
N VAL A 135 -3.00 -15.10 4.37
CA VAL A 135 -2.24 -14.77 3.15
C VAL A 135 -0.82 -15.35 3.23
N GLU A 136 -0.14 -15.23 4.36
CA GLU A 136 1.19 -15.78 4.57
C GLU A 136 1.21 -17.31 4.48
N THR A 137 0.22 -17.96 5.07
CA THR A 137 0.09 -19.44 5.03
C THR A 137 -0.09 -19.95 3.62
N ARG A 138 -0.91 -19.28 2.81
CA ARG A 138 -1.15 -19.65 1.42
C ARG A 138 -0.01 -19.23 0.49
N GLY A 139 0.60 -18.13 0.77
CA GLY A 139 1.66 -17.53 -0.04
C GLY A 139 1.15 -16.64 -1.17
N ILE A 140 1.69 -15.42 -1.24
CA ILE A 140 1.29 -14.42 -2.25
C ILE A 140 1.47 -14.92 -3.69
N ALA A 141 2.49 -15.75 -3.94
CA ALA A 141 2.75 -16.28 -5.28
C ALA A 141 1.62 -17.22 -5.75
N GLU A 142 1.13 -18.10 -4.87
CA GLU A 142 0.01 -19.00 -5.18
C GLU A 142 -1.29 -18.23 -5.39
N ILE A 143 -1.58 -17.25 -4.51
CA ILE A 143 -2.73 -16.37 -4.65
C ILE A 143 -2.69 -15.66 -6.00
N ARG A 144 -1.56 -15.07 -6.34
CA ARG A 144 -1.37 -14.35 -7.60
C ARG A 144 -1.57 -15.22 -8.83
N GLU A 145 -1.03 -16.43 -8.82
CA GLU A 145 -1.18 -17.35 -9.96
C GLU A 145 -2.63 -17.81 -10.13
N HIS A 146 -3.31 -18.08 -9.02
CA HIS A 146 -4.74 -18.41 -9.05
C HIS A 146 -5.59 -17.27 -9.64
N GLU A 147 -5.39 -16.05 -9.18
CA GLU A 147 -6.11 -14.86 -9.68
C GLU A 147 -5.84 -14.62 -11.16
N ARG A 148 -4.58 -14.77 -11.61
CA ARG A 148 -4.22 -14.66 -13.04
C ARG A 148 -4.90 -15.70 -13.91
N SER A 149 -4.93 -16.96 -13.45
CA SER A 149 -5.61 -18.05 -14.16
C SER A 149 -7.10 -17.76 -14.34
N LEU A 150 -7.77 -17.31 -13.26
CA LEU A 150 -9.19 -16.95 -13.35
C LEU A 150 -9.44 -15.75 -14.26
N THR A 151 -8.59 -14.72 -14.16
CA THR A 151 -8.68 -13.53 -15.01
C THR A 151 -8.49 -13.87 -16.49
N ALA A 152 -7.50 -14.71 -16.82
CA ALA A 152 -7.27 -15.13 -18.19
C ALA A 152 -8.48 -15.89 -18.76
N ARG A 153 -9.07 -16.80 -17.97
CA ARG A 153 -10.30 -17.53 -18.37
C ARG A 153 -11.47 -16.58 -18.59
N LEU A 154 -11.66 -15.59 -17.70
CA LEU A 154 -12.72 -14.60 -17.83
C LEU A 154 -12.55 -13.77 -19.11
N ILE A 155 -11.33 -13.25 -19.35
CA ILE A 155 -11.03 -12.46 -20.54
C ILE A 155 -11.29 -13.27 -21.81
N ALA A 156 -10.79 -14.51 -21.90
CA ALA A 156 -11.01 -15.38 -23.05
C ALA A 156 -12.51 -15.60 -23.32
N GLY A 157 -13.29 -15.91 -22.28
CA GLY A 157 -14.74 -16.08 -22.45
C GLY A 157 -15.48 -14.80 -22.84
N LEU A 158 -15.06 -13.63 -22.35
CA LEU A 158 -15.65 -12.35 -22.73
C LEU A 158 -15.34 -12.00 -24.20
N GLU A 159 -14.17 -12.34 -24.70
CA GLU A 159 -13.76 -12.08 -26.09
C GLU A 159 -14.52 -12.92 -27.11
N GLU A 160 -15.11 -14.06 -26.70
CA GLU A 160 -15.99 -14.89 -27.54
C GLU A 160 -17.39 -14.27 -27.74
N ILE A 161 -17.77 -13.32 -26.87
CA ILE A 161 -19.11 -12.70 -26.93
C ILE A 161 -19.11 -11.58 -27.99
N PRO A 162 -19.97 -11.65 -29.03
CA PRO A 162 -20.05 -10.60 -30.04
C PRO A 162 -20.35 -9.24 -29.44
N ARG A 163 -19.63 -8.20 -29.87
CA ARG A 163 -19.74 -6.80 -29.44
C ARG A 163 -19.24 -6.50 -28.01
N VAL A 164 -18.63 -7.46 -27.33
CA VAL A 164 -17.92 -7.20 -26.08
C VAL A 164 -16.48 -6.77 -26.41
N ARG A 165 -16.01 -5.73 -25.75
CA ARG A 165 -14.63 -5.26 -25.82
C ARG A 165 -14.05 -5.19 -24.41
N VAL A 166 -13.00 -5.96 -24.16
CA VAL A 166 -12.25 -5.89 -22.91
C VAL A 166 -11.30 -4.70 -22.97
N LEU A 167 -11.35 -3.84 -21.95
CA LEU A 167 -10.48 -2.69 -21.78
C LEU A 167 -9.48 -2.94 -20.66
N GLY A 168 -8.25 -2.44 -20.81
CA GLY A 168 -7.18 -2.57 -19.82
C GLY A 168 -5.94 -3.27 -20.38
N THR A 169 -4.95 -3.48 -19.52
CA THR A 169 -3.74 -4.28 -19.83
C THR A 169 -4.08 -5.77 -19.71
N ARG A 170 -3.50 -6.56 -20.60
CA ARG A 170 -3.62 -8.02 -20.64
C ARG A 170 -2.41 -8.69 -19.98
#